data_e6ff4312c20547112865be490a462a7e
#
_entry.id   e6ff4312c20547112865be490a462a7e
#
_cell.length_a   1.000
_cell.length_b   1.000
_cell.length_c   1.000
_cell.angle_alpha   90.00
_cell.angle_beta   90.00
_cell.angle_gamma   90.00
#
_symmetry.space_group_name_H-M   'P 1'
#
loop_
_entity.id
_entity.type
_entity.pdbx_description
1 polymer ?
#
loop_
_entity_poly.entity_id
_entity_poly.type
_entity_poly.pdbx_seq_one_letter_code
_entity_poly.pdbx_strand_id
1 'polypeptide(L)'
;MAVAAAQKNREMFAIKKSYSIENGYPSRRRSLVDDARFETLVVKQTKQSVLEEARARANDSGLDSEFIQDGVPIGNGDNSPTVEDGTQQDETKNGQLADADIGDDASKTDEDYTLTEEEIILQNAASESPEAEQAIQQAALLLRMRDGMGSLARVLKTVDNYKGCVQHLETRPSQVTDVQFDALVKVSMSRNNLLQLIRSLRQSTAFAGVNLMTENISSKTPWFPRHASDLDNCNHLMTKYEPELDMNHPGFADKEYRERRKQIAEIAFAYKYGDPIPSISYKETENATWQRVFNTVLDLMPKHACREYKAAFTKLQEADIFVPHRIPQLEDVSNFLRKHTGFTLRPAAGLLTARDFLASLAFRVFQSTQYVRHANSPFHTPEPDCIHELLGHIPLLADPSFAQFSQEIGLASLGASDSEIEKLSTVYWFTVEFGLCKENHQLKAYGAALLSSIGELLHALSDKPELRPFEPASTSVQPYQDQEYQPIYYVAESFEDAKDKFRRWVSAMSRPFEVRFNPHTERVEVLDTVDKLETLIWQLNTEMLHLTNAVKKLKGTHFE
;
A
#
# COMPACT_ATOMS: atom_id res chain seq x y z
N MET A 1 28.26 -17.95 14.45
CA MET A 1 27.44 -19.16 14.22
C MET A 1 25.97 -18.96 14.48
N ALA A 2 25.54 -18.32 15.57
CA ALA A 2 24.12 -18.07 15.83
C ALA A 2 23.43 -17.17 14.80
N VAL A 3 24.10 -16.14 14.30
CA VAL A 3 23.55 -15.22 13.27
C VAL A 3 23.39 -15.92 11.92
N ALA A 4 24.32 -16.79 11.53
CA ALA A 4 24.23 -17.56 10.29
C ALA A 4 23.14 -18.65 10.36
N ALA A 5 22.91 -19.23 11.54
CA ALA A 5 21.81 -20.18 11.76
C ALA A 5 20.44 -19.49 11.72
N ALA A 6 20.34 -18.29 12.28
CA ALA A 6 19.13 -17.48 12.23
C ALA A 6 18.82 -17.02 10.79
N GLN A 7 19.84 -16.67 10.01
CA GLN A 7 19.69 -16.28 8.61
C GLN A 7 19.27 -17.48 7.73
N LYS A 8 19.86 -18.66 7.95
CA LYS A 8 19.50 -19.88 7.24
C LYS A 8 18.10 -20.39 7.59
N ASN A 9 17.67 -20.24 8.84
CA ASN A 9 16.31 -20.51 9.25
C ASN A 9 15.30 -19.52 8.64
N ARG A 10 15.67 -18.23 8.52
CA ARG A 10 14.85 -17.22 7.84
C ARG A 10 14.66 -17.55 6.35
N GLU A 11 15.73 -17.93 5.65
CA GLU A 11 15.65 -18.32 4.24
C GLU A 11 14.84 -19.61 4.04
N MET A 12 15.00 -20.62 4.90
CA MET A 12 14.20 -21.86 4.85
C MET A 12 12.73 -21.61 5.18
N PHE A 13 12.42 -20.66 6.06
CA PHE A 13 11.05 -20.31 6.43
C PHE A 13 10.36 -19.54 5.31
N ALA A 14 11.07 -18.60 4.68
CA ALA A 14 10.60 -17.87 3.50
C ALA A 14 10.36 -18.81 2.31
N ILE A 15 11.25 -19.77 2.07
CA ILE A 15 11.12 -20.80 1.02
C ILE A 15 9.91 -21.71 1.29
N LYS A 16 9.70 -22.19 2.52
CA LYS A 16 8.53 -23.00 2.88
C LYS A 16 7.20 -22.25 2.68
N LYS A 17 7.19 -20.95 2.95
CA LYS A 17 6.02 -20.12 2.87
C LYS A 17 5.62 -19.80 1.43
N SER A 18 6.60 -19.51 0.57
CA SER A 18 6.36 -19.32 -0.86
C SER A 18 5.93 -20.63 -1.55
N TYR A 19 6.51 -21.76 -1.15
CA TYR A 19 6.12 -23.07 -1.66
C TYR A 19 4.66 -23.43 -1.32
N SER A 20 4.17 -23.03 -0.14
CA SER A 20 2.78 -23.28 0.26
C SER A 20 1.76 -22.46 -0.53
N ILE A 21 2.11 -21.28 -1.03
CA ILE A 21 1.22 -20.43 -1.84
C ILE A 21 1.13 -20.95 -3.28
N GLU A 22 2.24 -21.39 -3.86
CA GLU A 22 2.26 -21.94 -5.22
C GLU A 22 1.48 -23.27 -5.34
N ASN A 23 1.39 -24.03 -4.26
CA ASN A 23 0.71 -25.33 -4.24
C ASN A 23 -0.69 -25.32 -3.62
N GLY A 24 -1.33 -24.14 -3.48
CA GLY A 24 -2.68 -24.03 -2.89
C GLY A 24 -2.74 -24.46 -1.42
N TYR A 25 -1.61 -24.42 -0.71
CA TYR A 25 -1.54 -24.72 0.73
C TYR A 25 -1.95 -23.52 1.60
N PRO A 26 -2.32 -23.78 2.82
CA PRO A 26 -3.30 -23.08 3.61
C PRO A 26 -3.12 -21.60 3.71
N SER A 27 -4.21 -20.86 3.46
CA SER A 27 -4.35 -19.48 3.86
C SER A 27 -4.18 -19.42 5.37
N ARG A 28 -2.99 -19.09 5.78
CA ARG A 28 -2.64 -18.81 7.15
C ARG A 28 -3.06 -17.37 7.41
N ARG A 29 -3.28 -17.04 8.65
CA ARG A 29 -3.43 -15.65 9.07
C ARG A 29 -2.23 -14.87 8.54
N ARG A 30 -2.39 -14.21 7.39
CA ARG A 30 -1.33 -13.42 6.78
C ARG A 30 -1.14 -12.17 7.62
N SER A 31 0.09 -11.90 7.99
CA SER A 31 0.41 -10.67 8.68
C SER A 31 0.86 -9.60 7.69
N LEU A 32 0.66 -8.34 8.04
CA LEU A 32 1.17 -7.19 7.28
C LEU A 32 2.69 -7.26 7.06
N VAL A 33 3.42 -7.92 7.97
CA VAL A 33 4.88 -8.10 7.88
C VAL A 33 5.27 -9.13 6.84
N ASP A 34 4.51 -10.20 6.70
CA ASP A 34 4.76 -11.19 5.66
C ASP A 34 4.62 -10.61 4.28
N ASP A 35 3.69 -9.69 4.12
CA ASP A 35 3.40 -9.05 2.86
C ASP A 35 4.57 -8.20 2.36
N ALA A 36 5.23 -7.45 3.23
CA ALA A 36 6.39 -6.63 2.86
C ALA A 36 7.60 -7.47 2.41
N ARG A 37 7.76 -8.69 2.93
CA ARG A 37 8.81 -9.65 2.53
C ARG A 37 8.47 -10.41 1.26
N PHE A 38 7.19 -10.60 1.06
CA PHE A 38 6.66 -11.53 0.06
C PHE A 38 6.77 -11.00 -1.35
N GLU A 39 6.56 -9.70 -1.57
CA GLU A 39 6.63 -9.07 -2.89
C GLU A 39 7.97 -9.33 -3.60
N THR A 40 9.07 -9.36 -2.86
CA THR A 40 10.41 -9.56 -3.44
C THR A 40 10.72 -11.03 -3.73
N LEU A 41 10.14 -11.96 -2.97
CA LEU A 41 10.41 -13.41 -3.10
C LEU A 41 9.49 -14.08 -4.12
N VAL A 42 8.20 -13.72 -4.15
CA VAL A 42 7.22 -14.27 -5.09
C VAL A 42 7.62 -13.98 -6.54
N VAL A 43 8.10 -12.77 -6.85
CA VAL A 43 8.53 -12.42 -8.22
C VAL A 43 9.70 -13.28 -8.71
N LYS A 44 10.60 -13.73 -7.82
CA LYS A 44 11.73 -14.61 -8.19
C LYS A 44 11.28 -16.07 -8.35
N GLN A 45 10.38 -16.55 -7.49
CA GLN A 45 9.96 -17.95 -7.49
C GLN A 45 8.90 -18.27 -8.53
N THR A 46 7.99 -17.36 -8.82
CA THR A 46 7.00 -17.53 -9.91
C THR A 46 7.70 -17.73 -11.26
N LYS A 47 8.84 -17.06 -11.49
CA LYS A 47 9.64 -17.30 -12.70
C LYS A 47 10.30 -18.69 -12.72
N GLN A 48 10.68 -19.22 -11.57
CA GLN A 48 11.33 -20.52 -11.47
C GLN A 48 10.31 -21.65 -11.58
N SER A 49 9.14 -21.52 -10.95
CA SER A 49 8.05 -22.49 -11.04
C SER A 49 7.42 -22.56 -12.44
N VAL A 50 7.24 -21.43 -13.11
CA VAL A 50 6.78 -21.39 -14.51
C VAL A 50 7.78 -22.09 -15.44
N LEU A 51 9.09 -21.96 -15.19
CA LEU A 51 10.12 -22.66 -15.93
C LEU A 51 10.12 -24.17 -15.64
N GLU A 52 9.90 -24.58 -14.39
CA GLU A 52 9.81 -25.99 -14.00
C GLU A 52 8.53 -26.65 -14.54
N GLU A 53 7.41 -25.95 -14.50
CA GLU A 53 6.15 -26.42 -15.10
C GLU A 53 6.23 -26.51 -16.63
N ALA A 54 6.90 -25.56 -17.28
CA ALA A 54 7.17 -25.61 -18.72
C ALA A 54 8.08 -26.80 -19.08
N ARG A 55 9.08 -27.11 -18.27
CA ARG A 55 9.93 -28.30 -18.43
C ARG A 55 9.17 -29.61 -18.20
N ALA A 56 8.30 -29.65 -17.19
CA ALA A 56 7.47 -30.81 -16.90
C ALA A 56 6.50 -31.11 -18.06
N ARG A 57 5.87 -30.07 -18.64
CA ARG A 57 5.00 -30.20 -19.82
C ARG A 57 5.74 -30.60 -21.09
N ALA A 58 6.99 -30.14 -21.27
CA ALA A 58 7.83 -30.54 -22.38
C ALA A 58 8.23 -32.03 -22.30
N ASN A 59 8.51 -32.52 -21.09
CA ASN A 59 8.82 -33.93 -20.84
C ASN A 59 7.59 -34.86 -21.03
N ASP A 60 6.39 -34.38 -20.66
CA ASP A 60 5.13 -35.15 -20.78
C ASP A 60 4.62 -35.19 -22.23
N SER A 61 5.03 -34.23 -23.07
CA SER A 61 4.67 -34.16 -24.49
C SER A 61 5.60 -34.95 -25.42
N GLY A 62 6.59 -35.66 -24.89
CA GLY A 62 7.47 -36.53 -25.67
C GLY A 62 8.42 -35.81 -26.63
N LEU A 63 8.67 -34.53 -26.40
CA LEU A 63 9.67 -33.76 -27.10
C LEU A 63 11.03 -34.00 -26.44
N ASP A 64 11.98 -34.57 -27.20
CA ASP A 64 13.33 -34.88 -26.75
C ASP A 64 14.03 -33.69 -26.10
N SER A 65 14.72 -33.97 -25.01
CA SER A 65 15.36 -33.00 -24.12
C SER A 65 16.56 -32.23 -24.73
N GLU A 66 16.83 -32.38 -26.02
CA GLU A 66 17.93 -31.69 -26.71
C GLU A 66 17.57 -30.27 -27.19
N PHE A 67 16.31 -29.84 -27.07
CA PHE A 67 15.86 -28.53 -27.60
C PHE A 67 15.88 -27.36 -26.61
N ILE A 68 16.32 -27.58 -25.37
CA ILE A 68 16.32 -26.49 -24.38
C ILE A 68 17.72 -26.38 -23.74
N GLN A 69 18.69 -25.93 -24.51
CA GLN A 69 19.85 -25.22 -23.97
C GLN A 69 19.92 -23.84 -24.61
N ASP A 70 19.84 -22.85 -23.74
CA ASP A 70 20.15 -21.43 -24.02
C ASP A 70 19.30 -20.66 -25.06
N GLY A 71 18.01 -20.88 -25.13
CA GLY A 71 17.10 -19.92 -25.73
C GLY A 71 17.29 -19.57 -27.22
N VAL A 72 18.06 -20.38 -28.00
CA VAL A 72 18.23 -20.23 -29.44
C VAL A 72 18.04 -21.58 -30.11
N PRO A 73 17.11 -21.73 -31.05
CA PRO A 73 16.98 -22.98 -31.78
C PRO A 73 18.12 -23.10 -32.80
N ILE A 74 18.93 -24.13 -32.66
CA ILE A 74 19.88 -24.52 -33.69
C ILE A 74 19.16 -25.43 -34.66
N GLY A 75 18.90 -24.93 -35.85
CA GLY A 75 18.44 -25.73 -36.96
C GLY A 75 19.62 -26.32 -37.70
N ASN A 76 19.57 -27.59 -37.95
CA ASN A 76 20.34 -28.25 -39.01
C ASN A 76 19.57 -29.40 -39.63
N GLY A 77 19.55 -29.36 -40.94
CA GLY A 77 19.62 -30.57 -41.76
C GLY A 77 18.42 -30.98 -42.58
N ASP A 78 18.53 -30.61 -43.82
CA ASP A 78 18.15 -31.38 -45.03
C ASP A 78 17.10 -32.49 -44.91
N ASN A 79 16.00 -32.28 -45.59
CA ASN A 79 15.64 -33.16 -46.73
C ASN A 79 14.35 -32.64 -47.38
N SER A 80 14.50 -32.29 -48.64
CA SER A 80 13.41 -32.11 -49.61
C SER A 80 12.74 -33.43 -49.94
N PRO A 81 11.49 -33.41 -50.41
CA PRO A 81 11.29 -33.71 -51.81
C PRO A 81 10.40 -32.72 -52.58
N THR A 82 10.86 -32.49 -53.76
CA THR A 82 10.27 -31.96 -54.99
C THR A 82 8.79 -32.31 -55.21
N VAL A 83 8.02 -31.33 -55.74
CA VAL A 83 7.22 -31.46 -56.97
C VAL A 83 6.87 -30.04 -57.46
N GLU A 84 7.30 -29.74 -58.68
CA GLU A 84 6.85 -28.97 -59.83
C GLU A 84 5.46 -28.26 -59.73
N ASP A 85 5.24 -27.11 -60.25
CA ASP A 85 5.48 -26.40 -61.49
C ASP A 85 4.46 -25.24 -61.56
N GLY A 86 4.80 -24.14 -62.18
CA GLY A 86 3.77 -23.13 -62.48
C GLY A 86 4.34 -21.69 -62.55
N THR A 87 5.10 -21.45 -63.61
CA THR A 87 5.47 -20.15 -64.20
C THR A 87 4.44 -19.03 -64.03
N GLN A 88 4.88 -17.84 -63.63
CA GLN A 88 4.94 -16.66 -64.54
C GLN A 88 5.63 -15.47 -63.89
N GLN A 89 6.44 -14.86 -64.71
CA GLN A 89 7.21 -13.64 -64.55
C GLN A 89 6.30 -12.43 -64.22
N ASP A 90 6.76 -11.48 -63.39
CA ASP A 90 7.01 -10.13 -63.86
C ASP A 90 7.75 -9.27 -62.83
N GLU A 91 8.84 -8.70 -63.34
CA GLU A 91 9.49 -7.43 -63.19
C GLU A 91 9.54 -6.70 -61.81
N THR A 92 10.79 -6.65 -61.36
CA THR A 92 11.51 -5.51 -60.78
C THR A 92 10.74 -4.20 -60.62
N LYS A 93 10.66 -3.71 -59.37
CA LYS A 93 10.88 -2.29 -59.10
C LYS A 93 11.55 -2.12 -57.73
N ASN A 94 12.82 -1.73 -57.81
CA ASN A 94 13.55 -1.02 -56.74
C ASN A 94 12.72 0.18 -56.25
N GLY A 95 12.31 0.15 -55.01
CA GLY A 95 11.77 1.30 -54.28
C GLY A 95 12.76 1.77 -53.23
N GLN A 96 13.62 2.66 -53.63
CA GLN A 96 14.40 3.51 -52.73
C GLN A 96 13.45 4.17 -51.73
N LEU A 97 13.75 3.98 -50.44
CA LEU A 97 13.18 4.80 -49.38
C LEU A 97 13.78 6.20 -49.55
N ALA A 98 12.96 7.09 -50.06
CA ALA A 98 13.28 8.52 -50.18
C ALA A 98 13.42 9.08 -48.76
N ASP A 99 14.59 9.68 -48.50
CA ASP A 99 14.80 10.68 -47.47
C ASP A 99 13.80 11.81 -47.70
N ALA A 100 12.82 11.93 -46.82
CA ALA A 100 12.00 13.12 -46.79
C ALA A 100 12.78 14.23 -46.11
N ASP A 101 13.33 15.08 -46.95
CA ASP A 101 13.86 16.39 -46.71
C ASP A 101 12.86 17.18 -45.82
N ILE A 102 13.26 17.53 -44.61
CA ILE A 102 12.52 18.47 -43.75
C ILE A 102 12.87 19.86 -44.26
N GLY A 103 12.07 20.33 -45.24
CA GLY A 103 12.09 21.71 -45.67
C GLY A 103 11.76 22.63 -44.49
N ASP A 104 12.66 23.58 -44.27
CA ASP A 104 12.44 24.82 -43.53
C ASP A 104 11.19 25.54 -44.05
N ASP A 105 10.05 25.37 -43.38
CA ASP A 105 8.93 26.29 -43.51
C ASP A 105 8.86 27.16 -42.24
N ALA A 106 9.74 28.15 -42.22
CA ALA A 106 9.72 29.22 -41.24
C ALA A 106 8.60 30.21 -41.61
N SER A 107 7.36 29.88 -41.35
CA SER A 107 6.27 30.85 -41.15
C SER A 107 4.98 30.18 -40.71
N LYS A 108 4.91 29.74 -39.46
CA LYS A 108 3.66 29.63 -38.71
C LYS A 108 3.86 30.29 -37.36
N THR A 109 3.15 31.39 -37.21
CA THR A 109 2.92 32.22 -36.06
C THR A 109 2.97 31.43 -34.74
N ASP A 110 3.72 31.99 -33.78
CA ASP A 110 3.66 31.66 -32.35
C ASP A 110 2.19 31.70 -31.86
N GLU A 111 1.47 30.59 -31.98
CA GLU A 111 0.26 30.37 -31.23
C GLU A 111 0.68 30.13 -29.79
N ASP A 112 0.20 30.99 -28.95
CA ASP A 112 0.30 31.16 -27.52
C ASP A 112 0.18 29.82 -26.76
N TYR A 113 1.29 29.05 -26.72
CA TYR A 113 1.40 27.90 -25.82
C TYR A 113 1.65 28.46 -24.44
N THR A 114 0.60 28.56 -23.64
CA THR A 114 0.72 28.87 -22.21
C THR A 114 1.59 27.80 -21.56
N LEU A 115 2.82 28.18 -21.20
CA LEU A 115 3.73 27.35 -20.41
C LEU A 115 3.04 27.02 -19.08
N THR A 116 3.16 25.79 -18.63
CA THR A 116 2.73 25.45 -17.27
C THR A 116 3.64 26.14 -16.25
N GLU A 117 3.14 26.33 -15.02
CA GLU A 117 3.96 26.93 -13.94
C GLU A 117 5.31 26.23 -13.77
N GLU A 118 5.31 24.90 -13.93
CA GLU A 118 6.52 24.10 -13.85
C GLU A 118 7.51 24.38 -14.98
N GLU A 119 7.03 24.59 -16.18
CA GLU A 119 7.88 24.93 -17.32
C GLU A 119 8.46 26.34 -17.19
N ILE A 120 7.70 27.26 -16.62
CA ILE A 120 8.16 28.61 -16.29
C ILE A 120 9.28 28.56 -15.26
N ILE A 121 9.10 27.72 -14.20
CA ILE A 121 10.13 27.54 -13.17
C ILE A 121 11.40 26.93 -13.77
N LEU A 122 11.29 25.92 -14.64
CA LEU A 122 12.43 25.31 -15.32
C LEU A 122 13.13 26.29 -16.25
N GLN A 123 12.38 27.10 -16.97
CA GLN A 123 12.91 28.09 -17.88
C GLN A 123 13.65 29.19 -17.11
N ASN A 124 13.06 29.68 -16.02
CA ASN A 124 13.71 30.67 -15.16
C ASN A 124 14.98 30.11 -14.52
N ALA A 125 14.95 28.89 -14.02
CA ALA A 125 16.10 28.22 -13.41
C ALA A 125 17.21 27.89 -14.45
N ALA A 126 16.87 27.70 -15.72
CA ALA A 126 17.86 27.51 -16.80
C ALA A 126 18.51 28.85 -17.25
N SER A 127 17.80 29.97 -17.09
CA SER A 127 18.31 31.31 -17.49
C SER A 127 19.21 31.96 -16.42
N GLU A 128 19.34 31.39 -15.22
CA GLU A 128 20.13 31.98 -14.13
C GLU A 128 21.66 31.96 -14.37
N SER A 129 22.18 30.93 -15.05
CA SER A 129 23.59 30.87 -15.48
C SER A 129 23.83 29.81 -16.55
N PRO A 130 24.90 29.92 -17.39
CA PRO A 130 25.28 28.89 -18.36
C PRO A 130 25.61 27.54 -17.73
N GLU A 131 26.05 27.52 -16.48
CA GLU A 131 26.32 26.29 -15.71
C GLU A 131 25.02 25.64 -15.24
N ALA A 132 24.01 26.42 -14.87
CA ALA A 132 22.70 25.97 -14.47
C ALA A 132 21.91 25.33 -15.64
N GLU A 133 22.12 25.84 -16.85
CA GLU A 133 21.51 25.32 -18.09
C GLU A 133 22.00 23.90 -18.43
N GLN A 134 23.28 23.61 -18.18
CA GLN A 134 23.92 22.31 -18.43
C GLN A 134 23.84 21.35 -17.25
N ALA A 135 23.38 21.79 -16.10
CA ALA A 135 23.26 20.94 -14.90
C ALA A 135 22.35 19.73 -15.18
N ILE A 136 22.90 18.54 -14.98
CA ILE A 136 22.15 17.30 -15.13
C ILE A 136 21.18 17.17 -13.96
N GLN A 137 19.91 16.97 -14.26
CA GLN A 137 18.87 16.74 -13.26
C GLN A 137 18.03 15.53 -13.62
N GLN A 138 17.36 14.99 -12.63
CA GLN A 138 16.36 13.95 -12.81
C GLN A 138 14.98 14.59 -12.88
N ALA A 139 14.15 14.11 -13.80
CA ALA A 139 12.77 14.54 -13.97
C ALA A 139 11.87 13.33 -14.20
N ALA A 140 10.64 13.41 -13.71
CA ALA A 140 9.61 12.41 -13.98
C ALA A 140 8.54 13.03 -14.90
N LEU A 141 8.24 12.35 -15.99
CA LEU A 141 7.22 12.72 -16.96
C LEU A 141 6.08 11.72 -16.92
N LEU A 142 4.85 12.18 -16.76
CA LEU A 142 3.66 11.38 -16.95
C LEU A 142 3.11 11.64 -18.36
N LEU A 143 3.14 10.59 -19.18
CA LEU A 143 2.75 10.63 -20.58
C LEU A 143 1.46 9.84 -20.79
N ARG A 144 0.43 10.46 -21.35
CA ARG A 144 -0.82 9.78 -21.72
C ARG A 144 -0.78 9.40 -23.18
N MET A 145 -0.70 8.10 -23.48
CA MET A 145 -0.46 7.59 -24.83
C MET A 145 -1.77 7.13 -25.48
N ARG A 146 -2.03 7.62 -26.71
CA ARG A 146 -3.22 7.23 -27.49
C ARG A 146 -3.02 5.92 -28.22
N ASP A 147 -1.84 5.67 -28.78
CA ASP A 147 -1.51 4.48 -29.54
C ASP A 147 -0.41 3.66 -28.85
N GLY A 148 -0.76 2.69 -28.10
CA GLY A 148 0.04 1.66 -27.45
C GLY A 148 1.57 1.72 -27.56
N MET A 149 2.15 0.60 -27.99
CA MET A 149 3.61 0.39 -28.02
C MET A 149 4.36 1.28 -29.04
N GLY A 150 3.70 1.79 -30.09
CA GLY A 150 4.32 2.69 -31.05
C GLY A 150 4.74 4.02 -30.43
N SER A 151 3.89 4.58 -29.57
CA SER A 151 4.20 5.81 -28.84
C SER A 151 5.35 5.64 -27.86
N LEU A 152 5.45 4.47 -27.22
CA LEU A 152 6.54 4.18 -26.28
C LEU A 152 7.91 4.18 -26.98
N ALA A 153 8.01 3.58 -28.17
CA ALA A 153 9.23 3.59 -28.96
C ALA A 153 9.64 5.03 -29.36
N ARG A 154 8.67 5.90 -29.68
CA ARG A 154 8.92 7.32 -29.94
C ARG A 154 9.46 8.05 -28.72
N VAL A 155 8.87 7.83 -27.54
CA VAL A 155 9.37 8.41 -26.28
C VAL A 155 10.83 8.08 -26.08
N LEU A 156 11.20 6.80 -26.16
CA LEU A 156 12.59 6.36 -25.96
C LEU A 156 13.53 6.99 -26.98
N LYS A 157 13.15 7.01 -28.26
CA LYS A 157 13.94 7.65 -29.33
C LYS A 157 14.07 9.17 -29.11
N THR A 158 13.01 9.84 -28.68
CA THR A 158 13.04 11.28 -28.42
C THR A 158 13.93 11.61 -27.23
N VAL A 159 13.87 10.82 -26.14
CA VAL A 159 14.77 10.98 -24.98
C VAL A 159 16.23 10.83 -25.40
N ASP A 160 16.55 9.83 -26.22
CA ASP A 160 17.91 9.60 -26.74
C ASP A 160 18.38 10.76 -27.63
N ASN A 161 17.53 11.28 -28.52
CA ASN A 161 17.84 12.42 -29.38
C ASN A 161 18.23 13.67 -28.57
N TYR A 162 17.59 13.90 -27.42
CA TYR A 162 17.93 14.97 -26.47
C TYR A 162 18.98 14.58 -25.45
N LYS A 163 19.76 13.50 -25.69
CA LYS A 163 20.85 13.02 -24.84
C LYS A 163 20.42 12.77 -23.41
N GLY A 164 19.18 12.29 -23.21
CA GLY A 164 18.66 11.90 -21.94
C GLY A 164 18.94 10.43 -21.64
N CYS A 165 19.08 10.10 -20.37
CA CYS A 165 19.17 8.72 -19.90
C CYS A 165 17.88 8.34 -19.18
N VAL A 166 17.21 7.27 -19.65
CA VAL A 166 16.00 6.74 -18.97
C VAL A 166 16.43 5.97 -17.75
N GLN A 167 15.99 6.41 -16.58
CA GLN A 167 16.26 5.79 -15.27
C GLN A 167 15.17 4.80 -14.88
N HIS A 168 13.93 5.09 -15.25
CA HIS A 168 12.76 4.26 -14.94
C HIS A 168 11.70 4.45 -16.01
N LEU A 169 11.04 3.35 -16.37
CA LEU A 169 9.90 3.35 -17.27
C LEU A 169 8.86 2.38 -16.73
N GLU A 170 7.65 2.89 -16.53
CA GLU A 170 6.52 2.11 -16.09
C GLU A 170 5.29 2.48 -16.93
N THR A 171 4.52 1.48 -17.37
CA THR A 171 3.27 1.70 -18.11
C THR A 171 2.09 1.11 -17.33
N ARG A 172 0.97 1.84 -17.32
CA ARG A 172 -0.28 1.39 -16.70
C ARG A 172 -1.45 1.61 -17.66
N PRO A 173 -2.49 0.79 -17.62
CA PRO A 173 -3.74 1.09 -18.31
C PRO A 173 -4.26 2.46 -17.88
N SER A 174 -4.63 3.32 -18.84
CA SER A 174 -5.18 4.64 -18.51
C SER A 174 -6.64 4.53 -18.07
N GLN A 175 -7.04 5.41 -17.15
CA GLN A 175 -8.46 5.59 -16.76
C GLN A 175 -9.17 6.65 -17.59
N VAL A 176 -8.44 7.32 -18.50
CA VAL A 176 -8.98 8.38 -19.35
C VAL A 176 -9.50 7.76 -20.64
N THR A 177 -10.74 8.12 -21.03
CA THR A 177 -11.32 7.74 -22.32
C THR A 177 -10.41 8.19 -23.47
N ASP A 178 -10.24 7.32 -24.48
CA ASP A 178 -9.37 7.53 -25.66
C ASP A 178 -7.86 7.52 -25.38
N VAL A 179 -7.43 7.09 -24.22
CA VAL A 179 -6.02 6.88 -23.85
C VAL A 179 -5.82 5.42 -23.46
N GLN A 180 -4.91 4.71 -24.13
CA GLN A 180 -4.70 3.28 -23.85
C GLN A 180 -3.82 3.08 -22.62
N PHE A 181 -2.74 3.87 -22.49
CA PHE A 181 -1.76 3.71 -21.44
C PHE A 181 -1.30 5.07 -20.89
N ASP A 182 -1.06 5.10 -19.61
CA ASP A 182 -0.25 6.12 -18.97
C ASP A 182 1.17 5.56 -18.78
N ALA A 183 2.19 6.32 -19.16
CA ALA A 183 3.58 5.96 -18.94
C ALA A 183 4.25 6.96 -17.99
N LEU A 184 4.85 6.45 -16.92
CA LEU A 184 5.76 7.20 -16.07
C LEU A 184 7.18 6.98 -16.56
N VAL A 185 7.84 8.04 -17.00
CA VAL A 185 9.21 8.00 -17.51
C VAL A 185 10.09 8.90 -16.64
N LYS A 186 11.04 8.31 -15.92
CA LYS A 186 12.05 9.09 -15.21
C LYS A 186 13.29 9.21 -16.09
N VAL A 187 13.72 10.44 -16.33
CA VAL A 187 14.86 10.75 -17.17
C VAL A 187 15.91 11.55 -16.40
N SER A 188 17.18 11.37 -16.76
CA SER A 188 18.29 12.16 -16.29
C SER A 188 18.90 12.89 -17.49
N MET A 189 18.85 14.23 -17.49
CA MET A 189 19.33 15.06 -18.60
C MET A 189 19.52 16.51 -18.15
N SER A 190 20.14 17.34 -19.01
CA SER A 190 20.29 18.78 -18.74
C SER A 190 18.93 19.50 -18.76
N ARG A 191 18.81 20.61 -18.02
CA ARG A 191 17.56 21.39 -17.94
C ARG A 191 17.06 21.85 -19.29
N ASN A 192 17.96 22.37 -20.14
CA ASN A 192 17.61 22.81 -21.47
C ASN A 192 17.08 21.68 -22.34
N ASN A 193 17.75 20.52 -22.33
CA ASN A 193 17.32 19.37 -23.09
C ASN A 193 15.97 18.82 -22.56
N LEU A 194 15.70 18.91 -21.26
CA LEU A 194 14.43 18.54 -20.69
C LEU A 194 13.27 19.41 -21.17
N LEU A 195 13.48 20.74 -21.26
CA LEU A 195 12.48 21.65 -21.80
C LEU A 195 12.18 21.35 -23.27
N GLN A 196 13.23 21.11 -24.06
CA GLN A 196 13.09 20.76 -25.48
C GLN A 196 12.40 19.40 -25.67
N LEU A 197 12.72 18.42 -24.83
CA LEU A 197 12.04 17.12 -24.80
C LEU A 197 10.54 17.26 -24.54
N ILE A 198 10.15 18.03 -23.51
CA ILE A 198 8.74 18.27 -23.18
C ILE A 198 8.00 18.92 -24.32
N ARG A 199 8.59 19.97 -24.94
CA ARG A 199 8.02 20.66 -26.10
C ARG A 199 7.83 19.72 -27.29
N SER A 200 8.84 18.91 -27.60
CA SER A 200 8.79 17.94 -28.70
C SER A 200 7.71 16.87 -28.48
N LEU A 201 7.58 16.35 -27.23
CA LEU A 201 6.55 15.37 -26.91
C LEU A 201 5.13 15.96 -26.97
N ARG A 202 4.93 17.21 -26.55
CA ARG A 202 3.63 17.91 -26.65
C ARG A 202 3.18 18.20 -28.06
N GLN A 203 4.10 18.47 -28.96
CA GLN A 203 3.81 18.67 -30.38
C GLN A 203 3.39 17.39 -31.10
N SER A 204 3.66 16.24 -30.51
CA SER A 204 3.31 14.95 -31.11
C SER A 204 1.84 14.58 -30.82
N THR A 205 1.07 14.29 -31.88
CA THR A 205 -0.33 13.82 -31.78
C THR A 205 -0.50 12.46 -31.12
N ALA A 206 0.61 11.74 -30.92
CA ALA A 206 0.63 10.44 -30.26
C ALA A 206 0.28 10.51 -28.76
N PHE A 207 0.42 11.69 -28.14
CA PHE A 207 0.16 11.89 -26.72
C PHE A 207 -1.10 12.74 -26.50
N ALA A 208 -1.95 12.27 -25.59
CA ALA A 208 -3.10 13.02 -25.11
C ALA A 208 -2.73 14.02 -24.00
N GLY A 209 -1.56 13.84 -23.39
CA GLY A 209 -1.05 14.70 -22.34
C GLY A 209 0.41 14.37 -22.01
N VAL A 210 1.17 15.41 -21.71
CA VAL A 210 2.56 15.35 -21.25
C VAL A 210 2.66 16.26 -20.04
N ASN A 211 2.79 15.67 -18.85
CA ASN A 211 2.88 16.38 -17.59
C ASN A 211 4.25 16.16 -16.97
N LEU A 212 4.91 17.26 -16.63
CA LEU A 212 6.10 17.22 -15.79
C LEU A 212 5.65 17.06 -14.34
N MET A 213 6.19 16.06 -13.65
CA MET A 213 5.91 15.83 -12.24
C MET A 213 6.92 16.65 -11.42
N THR A 214 6.52 17.84 -10.98
CA THR A 214 7.39 18.82 -10.29
C THR A 214 7.91 18.34 -8.94
N GLU A 215 7.17 17.48 -8.26
CA GLU A 215 7.57 16.97 -6.94
C GLU A 215 8.89 16.17 -6.95
N ASN A 216 9.41 15.83 -8.15
CA ASN A 216 10.61 15.01 -8.31
C ASN A 216 11.86 15.75 -8.85
N ILE A 217 11.75 17.03 -9.19
CA ILE A 217 12.90 17.74 -9.83
C ILE A 217 13.99 18.08 -8.81
N SER A 218 13.65 18.23 -7.56
CA SER A 218 14.60 18.56 -6.48
C SER A 218 14.52 17.70 -5.22
N SER A 219 13.48 16.85 -5.06
CA SER A 219 13.32 16.10 -3.82
C SER A 219 13.86 14.67 -3.95
N LYS A 220 14.76 14.32 -3.05
CA LYS A 220 15.20 12.94 -2.79
C LYS A 220 14.07 12.07 -2.21
N THR A 221 12.83 12.53 -2.31
CA THR A 221 11.65 11.95 -1.64
C THR A 221 11.02 10.89 -2.54
N PRO A 222 10.92 9.62 -2.12
CA PRO A 222 10.18 8.59 -2.84
C PRO A 222 8.72 8.96 -3.02
N TRP A 223 8.06 8.38 -4.04
CA TRP A 223 6.62 8.57 -4.19
C TRP A 223 5.85 7.93 -3.03
N PHE A 224 4.87 8.63 -2.52
CA PHE A 224 3.86 8.16 -1.59
C PHE A 224 2.60 9.02 -1.73
N PRO A 225 1.40 8.57 -1.27
CA PRO A 225 0.18 9.36 -1.37
C PRO A 225 0.31 10.70 -0.64
N ARG A 226 -0.15 11.78 -1.27
CA ARG A 226 -0.09 13.15 -0.76
C ARG A 226 -1.45 13.71 -0.34
N HIS A 227 -2.52 13.11 -0.84
CA HIS A 227 -3.89 13.46 -0.54
C HIS A 227 -4.69 12.18 -0.26
N ALA A 228 -5.75 12.27 0.53
CA ALA A 228 -6.58 11.11 0.87
C ALA A 228 -7.16 10.42 -0.39
N SER A 229 -7.43 11.17 -1.47
CA SER A 229 -7.85 10.58 -2.75
C SER A 229 -6.80 9.69 -3.43
N ASP A 230 -5.51 9.90 -3.13
CA ASP A 230 -4.45 9.08 -3.71
C ASP A 230 -4.51 7.63 -3.19
N LEU A 231 -5.24 7.39 -2.10
CA LEU A 231 -5.51 6.05 -1.58
C LEU A 231 -6.32 5.18 -2.56
N ASP A 232 -6.97 5.77 -3.56
CA ASP A 232 -7.56 5.02 -4.66
C ASP A 232 -6.52 4.25 -5.49
N ASN A 233 -5.27 4.69 -5.44
CA ASN A 233 -4.13 4.05 -6.08
C ASN A 233 -3.29 3.20 -5.11
N CYS A 234 -3.63 3.20 -3.81
CA CYS A 234 -2.97 2.44 -2.75
C CYS A 234 -3.87 1.28 -2.29
N ASN A 235 -4.34 0.47 -3.22
CA ASN A 235 -5.24 -0.64 -2.98
C ASN A 235 -4.71 -1.95 -3.58
N HIS A 236 -3.38 -2.10 -3.60
CA HIS A 236 -2.74 -3.31 -4.10
C HIS A 236 -3.04 -4.47 -3.15
N LEU A 237 -3.79 -5.44 -3.68
CA LEU A 237 -4.10 -6.67 -2.96
C LEU A 237 -2.93 -7.65 -3.09
N MET A 238 -2.62 -8.31 -2.00
CA MET A 238 -1.60 -9.37 -1.96
C MET A 238 -2.02 -10.60 -2.75
N THR A 239 -3.31 -10.85 -2.84
CA THR A 239 -3.90 -11.93 -3.61
C THR A 239 -4.83 -11.35 -4.65
N LYS A 240 -4.88 -12.01 -5.81
CA LYS A 240 -5.88 -11.72 -6.81
C LYS A 240 -7.28 -11.82 -6.17
N TYR A 241 -8.22 -11.11 -6.75
CA TYR A 241 -9.64 -10.91 -6.53
C TYR A 241 -10.45 -12.01 -5.79
N GLU A 242 -10.01 -13.26 -5.85
CA GLU A 242 -10.41 -14.35 -4.98
C GLU A 242 -9.21 -14.71 -4.11
N PRO A 243 -9.29 -14.52 -2.80
CA PRO A 243 -8.36 -15.22 -1.94
C PRO A 243 -8.59 -16.71 -2.21
N GLU A 244 -7.58 -17.39 -2.71
CA GLU A 244 -7.57 -18.84 -2.74
C GLU A 244 -7.66 -19.28 -1.29
N LEU A 245 -8.88 -19.64 -0.89
CA LEU A 245 -9.08 -20.17 0.45
C LEU A 245 -8.31 -21.49 0.51
N ASP A 246 -7.53 -21.61 1.55
CA ASP A 246 -6.83 -22.80 1.90
C ASP A 246 -7.76 -24.01 2.03
N MET A 247 -7.25 -25.19 1.69
CA MET A 247 -8.00 -26.45 1.86
C MET A 247 -8.46 -26.69 3.30
N ASN A 248 -7.73 -26.16 4.30
CA ASN A 248 -8.12 -26.24 5.71
C ASN A 248 -9.02 -25.10 6.17
N HIS A 249 -9.29 -24.11 5.29
CA HIS A 249 -10.19 -23.02 5.63
C HIS A 249 -11.63 -23.54 5.77
N PRO A 250 -12.38 -23.18 6.83
CA PRO A 250 -13.75 -23.66 7.04
C PRO A 250 -14.70 -23.42 5.87
N GLY A 251 -14.48 -22.39 5.09
CA GLY A 251 -15.26 -22.03 3.91
C GLY A 251 -14.71 -22.57 2.58
N PHE A 252 -13.64 -23.37 2.58
CA PHE A 252 -12.99 -23.82 1.33
C PHE A 252 -13.95 -24.62 0.44
N ALA A 253 -14.67 -25.57 1.02
CA ALA A 253 -15.64 -26.39 0.30
C ALA A 253 -16.99 -25.69 0.07
N ASP A 254 -17.26 -24.59 0.74
CA ASP A 254 -18.51 -23.84 0.67
C ASP A 254 -18.49 -22.84 -0.50
N LYS A 255 -19.12 -23.24 -1.61
CA LYS A 255 -19.20 -22.40 -2.82
C LYS A 255 -20.03 -21.14 -2.59
N GLU A 256 -21.10 -21.21 -1.78
CA GLU A 256 -21.95 -20.06 -1.51
C GLU A 256 -21.19 -19.02 -0.69
N TYR A 257 -20.45 -19.45 0.31
CA TYR A 257 -19.59 -18.59 1.09
C TYR A 257 -18.52 -17.88 0.26
N ARG A 258 -17.84 -18.60 -0.64
CA ARG A 258 -16.83 -18.03 -1.54
C ARG A 258 -17.43 -17.00 -2.50
N GLU A 259 -18.57 -17.34 -3.10
CA GLU A 259 -19.26 -16.39 -3.99
C GLU A 259 -19.73 -15.14 -3.24
N ARG A 260 -20.22 -15.30 -2.00
CA ARG A 260 -20.59 -14.19 -1.15
C ARG A 260 -19.41 -13.26 -0.84
N ARG A 261 -18.24 -13.82 -0.51
CA ARG A 261 -17.01 -13.04 -0.28
C ARG A 261 -16.61 -12.26 -1.52
N LYS A 262 -16.67 -12.90 -2.68
CA LYS A 262 -16.35 -12.27 -3.96
C LYS A 262 -17.27 -11.08 -4.23
N GLN A 263 -18.57 -11.22 -4.07
CA GLN A 263 -19.54 -10.13 -4.25
C GLN A 263 -19.22 -8.94 -3.33
N ILE A 264 -18.90 -9.19 -2.05
CA ILE A 264 -18.54 -8.13 -1.11
C ILE A 264 -17.21 -7.49 -1.49
N ALA A 265 -16.22 -8.27 -1.93
CA ALA A 265 -14.94 -7.75 -2.40
C ALA A 265 -15.09 -6.88 -3.65
N GLU A 266 -15.97 -7.27 -4.60
CA GLU A 266 -16.29 -6.47 -5.80
C GLU A 266 -16.90 -5.11 -5.46
N ILE A 267 -17.82 -5.08 -4.49
CA ILE A 267 -18.42 -3.84 -3.98
C ILE A 267 -17.33 -2.92 -3.38
N ALA A 268 -16.44 -3.49 -2.55
CA ALA A 268 -15.35 -2.74 -1.95
C ALA A 268 -14.34 -2.22 -2.99
N PHE A 269 -14.04 -3.02 -4.01
CA PHE A 269 -13.11 -2.64 -5.08
C PHE A 269 -13.64 -1.50 -5.97
N ALA A 270 -14.95 -1.42 -6.14
CA ALA A 270 -15.59 -0.36 -6.91
C ALA A 270 -15.57 1.02 -6.19
N TYR A 271 -15.35 1.05 -4.88
CA TYR A 271 -15.35 2.27 -4.08
C TYR A 271 -14.27 3.26 -4.52
N LYS A 272 -14.64 4.54 -4.58
CA LYS A 272 -13.72 5.65 -4.82
C LYS A 272 -13.83 6.70 -3.73
N TYR A 273 -12.73 7.43 -3.53
CA TYR A 273 -12.69 8.54 -2.58
C TYR A 273 -13.82 9.54 -2.84
N GLY A 274 -14.55 9.89 -1.78
CA GLY A 274 -15.70 10.81 -1.85
C GLY A 274 -17.04 10.13 -2.07
N ASP A 275 -17.07 8.85 -2.43
CA ASP A 275 -18.30 8.08 -2.48
C ASP A 275 -18.79 7.74 -1.06
N PRO A 276 -20.11 7.57 -0.84
CA PRO A 276 -20.60 6.97 0.39
C PRO A 276 -20.12 5.52 0.50
N ILE A 277 -19.77 5.08 1.70
CA ILE A 277 -19.32 3.69 1.90
C ILE A 277 -20.50 2.75 1.60
N PRO A 278 -20.32 1.76 0.71
CA PRO A 278 -21.40 0.85 0.33
C PRO A 278 -21.95 0.06 1.51
N SER A 279 -23.27 0.07 1.65
CA SER A 279 -23.96 -0.74 2.66
C SER A 279 -24.04 -2.19 2.21
N ILE A 280 -23.74 -3.11 3.14
CA ILE A 280 -23.85 -4.55 2.93
C ILE A 280 -25.11 -5.09 3.59
N SER A 281 -25.98 -5.71 2.80
CA SER A 281 -27.12 -6.46 3.35
C SER A 281 -26.61 -7.80 3.90
N TYR A 282 -26.36 -7.85 5.21
CA TYR A 282 -25.88 -9.06 5.86
C TYR A 282 -26.97 -10.12 6.02
N LYS A 283 -26.62 -11.38 5.74
CA LYS A 283 -27.50 -12.53 5.93
C LYS A 283 -27.75 -12.80 7.41
N GLU A 284 -28.83 -13.50 7.73
CA GLU A 284 -29.15 -13.92 9.11
C GLU A 284 -28.01 -14.75 9.72
N THR A 285 -27.40 -15.64 8.95
CA THR A 285 -26.24 -16.44 9.39
C THR A 285 -25.01 -15.59 9.70
N GLU A 286 -24.77 -14.51 8.94
CA GLU A 286 -23.67 -13.56 9.18
C GLU A 286 -23.94 -12.79 10.49
N ASN A 287 -25.16 -12.28 10.68
CA ASN A 287 -25.56 -11.61 11.93
C ASN A 287 -25.53 -12.56 13.14
N ALA A 288 -25.90 -13.83 12.99
CA ALA A 288 -25.80 -14.81 14.06
C ALA A 288 -24.34 -15.10 14.45
N THR A 289 -23.42 -15.12 13.49
CA THR A 289 -21.97 -15.26 13.73
C THR A 289 -21.45 -14.06 14.52
N TRP A 290 -21.80 -12.84 14.08
CA TRP A 290 -21.51 -11.61 14.81
C TRP A 290 -22.01 -11.65 16.25
N GLN A 291 -23.30 -11.96 16.45
CA GLN A 291 -23.93 -12.00 17.77
C GLN A 291 -23.19 -12.94 18.72
N ARG A 292 -22.78 -14.10 18.22
CA ARG A 292 -22.05 -15.09 19.02
C ARG A 292 -20.70 -14.57 19.50
N VAL A 293 -19.94 -13.95 18.59
CA VAL A 293 -18.62 -13.37 18.92
C VAL A 293 -18.79 -12.15 19.82
N PHE A 294 -19.72 -11.24 19.47
CA PHE A 294 -20.02 -10.03 20.23
C PHE A 294 -20.35 -10.33 21.70
N ASN A 295 -21.27 -11.25 21.96
CA ASN A 295 -21.65 -11.62 23.32
C ASN A 295 -20.47 -12.19 24.10
N THR A 296 -19.65 -13.01 23.47
CA THR A 296 -18.48 -13.60 24.16
C THR A 296 -17.40 -12.53 24.45
N VAL A 297 -17.18 -11.58 23.53
CA VAL A 297 -16.28 -10.45 23.81
C VAL A 297 -16.84 -9.58 24.93
N LEU A 298 -18.14 -9.32 24.94
CA LEU A 298 -18.80 -8.54 25.99
C LEU A 298 -18.62 -9.17 27.39
N ASP A 299 -18.65 -10.50 27.49
CA ASP A 299 -18.43 -11.23 28.74
C ASP A 299 -16.95 -11.18 29.21
N LEU A 300 -16.00 -11.18 28.28
CA LEU A 300 -14.56 -11.22 28.59
C LEU A 300 -13.94 -9.82 28.76
N MET A 301 -14.43 -8.83 28.05
CA MET A 301 -13.91 -7.48 28.00
C MET A 301 -13.74 -6.81 29.39
N PRO A 302 -14.69 -6.91 30.35
CA PRO A 302 -14.54 -6.23 31.63
C PRO A 302 -13.29 -6.65 32.40
N LYS A 303 -12.89 -7.93 32.25
CA LYS A 303 -11.75 -8.50 32.95
C LYS A 303 -10.43 -8.32 32.19
N HIS A 304 -10.46 -8.43 30.87
CA HIS A 304 -9.27 -8.64 30.07
C HIS A 304 -8.87 -7.45 29.20
N ALA A 305 -9.81 -6.61 28.78
CA ALA A 305 -9.52 -5.45 27.94
C ALA A 305 -9.04 -4.22 28.75
N CYS A 306 -8.25 -3.36 28.12
CA CYS A 306 -7.80 -2.10 28.71
C CYS A 306 -8.96 -1.12 28.91
N ARG A 307 -8.73 -0.11 29.75
CA ARG A 307 -9.75 0.90 30.10
C ARG A 307 -10.23 1.69 28.88
N GLU A 308 -9.32 2.07 28.01
CA GLU A 308 -9.58 2.86 26.81
C GLU A 308 -10.51 2.10 25.85
N TYR A 309 -10.24 0.82 25.64
CA TYR A 309 -11.09 -0.05 24.84
C TYR A 309 -12.50 -0.13 25.42
N LYS A 310 -12.63 -0.39 26.73
CA LYS A 310 -13.93 -0.50 27.41
C LYS A 310 -14.73 0.80 27.30
N ALA A 311 -14.08 1.95 27.53
CA ALA A 311 -14.73 3.24 27.46
C ALA A 311 -15.23 3.57 26.03
N ALA A 312 -14.44 3.26 25.02
CA ALA A 312 -14.83 3.45 23.63
C ALA A 312 -15.92 2.47 23.18
N PHE A 313 -15.83 1.22 23.60
CA PHE A 313 -16.85 0.20 23.31
C PHE A 313 -18.22 0.63 23.89
N THR A 314 -18.25 1.14 25.12
CA THR A 314 -19.48 1.66 25.74
C THR A 314 -20.08 2.81 24.94
N LYS A 315 -19.25 3.77 24.47
CA LYS A 315 -19.73 4.87 23.61
C LYS A 315 -20.32 4.37 22.29
N LEU A 316 -19.77 3.33 21.68
CA LEU A 316 -20.30 2.70 20.48
C LEU A 316 -21.65 2.01 20.73
N GLN A 317 -21.84 1.42 21.92
CA GLN A 317 -23.13 0.87 22.33
C GLN A 317 -24.17 1.97 22.61
N GLU A 318 -23.79 3.04 23.31
CA GLU A 318 -24.65 4.21 23.58
C GLU A 318 -25.10 4.92 22.29
N ALA A 319 -24.27 4.87 21.24
CA ALA A 319 -24.59 5.38 19.92
C ALA A 319 -25.44 4.43 19.06
N ASP A 320 -25.90 3.30 19.58
CA ASP A 320 -26.65 2.23 18.88
C ASP A 320 -25.91 1.67 17.64
N ILE A 321 -24.56 1.79 17.62
CA ILE A 321 -23.71 1.23 16.57
C ILE A 321 -23.36 -0.22 16.89
N PHE A 322 -22.88 -0.48 18.11
CA PHE A 322 -22.51 -1.81 18.58
C PHE A 322 -23.69 -2.47 19.29
N VAL A 323 -24.43 -3.27 18.56
CA VAL A 323 -25.57 -4.05 19.06
C VAL A 323 -25.40 -5.53 18.71
N PRO A 324 -25.89 -6.47 19.55
CA PRO A 324 -25.62 -7.90 19.35
C PRO A 324 -26.34 -8.50 18.13
N HIS A 325 -27.46 -7.94 17.70
CA HIS A 325 -28.36 -8.56 16.72
C HIS A 325 -28.10 -8.15 15.26
N ARG A 326 -27.19 -7.18 15.01
CA ARG A 326 -26.84 -6.75 13.65
C ARG A 326 -25.38 -6.33 13.56
N ILE A 327 -24.76 -6.60 12.44
CA ILE A 327 -23.43 -6.10 12.10
C ILE A 327 -23.57 -4.61 11.74
N PRO A 328 -22.76 -3.71 12.35
CA PRO A 328 -22.81 -2.29 12.01
C PRO A 328 -22.34 -2.04 10.57
N GLN A 329 -22.93 -1.04 9.93
CA GLN A 329 -22.46 -0.59 8.62
C GLN A 329 -21.21 0.27 8.77
N LEU A 330 -20.25 0.09 7.85
CA LEU A 330 -19.00 0.85 7.91
C LEU A 330 -19.22 2.37 7.83
N GLU A 331 -20.25 2.83 7.11
CA GLU A 331 -20.57 4.26 7.03
C GLU A 331 -20.95 4.83 8.40
N ASP A 332 -21.76 4.13 9.19
CA ASP A 332 -22.17 4.57 10.53
C ASP A 332 -20.97 4.62 11.47
N VAL A 333 -20.12 3.59 11.43
CA VAL A 333 -18.88 3.51 12.20
C VAL A 333 -17.90 4.61 11.78
N SER A 334 -17.74 4.85 10.49
CA SER A 334 -16.88 5.90 9.95
C SER A 334 -17.32 7.29 10.43
N ASN A 335 -18.61 7.56 10.39
CA ASN A 335 -19.17 8.82 10.88
C ASN A 335 -18.99 9.01 12.40
N PHE A 336 -19.06 7.93 13.17
CA PHE A 336 -18.75 7.95 14.59
C PHE A 336 -17.27 8.26 14.84
N LEU A 337 -16.35 7.55 14.19
CA LEU A 337 -14.91 7.76 14.35
C LEU A 337 -14.49 9.17 13.92
N ARG A 338 -15.05 9.69 12.83
CA ARG A 338 -14.79 11.05 12.34
C ARG A 338 -15.07 12.11 13.42
N LYS A 339 -16.15 11.96 14.18
CA LYS A 339 -16.52 12.89 15.26
C LYS A 339 -15.59 12.80 16.47
N HIS A 340 -15.03 11.61 16.78
CA HIS A 340 -14.27 11.39 17.99
C HIS A 340 -12.77 11.58 17.80
N THR A 341 -12.23 11.11 16.69
CA THR A 341 -10.76 11.08 16.45
C THR A 341 -10.36 11.57 15.07
N GLY A 342 -11.31 11.87 14.19
CA GLY A 342 -11.05 12.21 12.80
C GLY A 342 -10.69 11.01 11.92
N PHE A 343 -10.70 9.78 12.45
CA PHE A 343 -10.57 8.59 11.61
C PHE A 343 -11.81 8.38 10.76
N THR A 344 -11.60 7.85 9.57
CA THR A 344 -12.65 7.41 8.65
C THR A 344 -12.37 6.00 8.20
N LEU A 345 -13.38 5.30 7.72
CA LEU A 345 -13.23 3.97 7.15
C LEU A 345 -13.23 4.01 5.63
N ARG A 346 -12.54 3.07 5.06
CA ARG A 346 -12.56 2.77 3.63
C ARG A 346 -12.77 1.27 3.43
N PRO A 347 -13.71 0.84 2.58
CA PRO A 347 -13.90 -0.58 2.32
C PRO A 347 -12.67 -1.13 1.58
N ALA A 348 -12.22 -2.31 2.03
CA ALA A 348 -11.11 -3.04 1.43
C ALA A 348 -11.61 -4.35 0.80
N ALA A 349 -11.20 -4.63 -0.42
CA ALA A 349 -11.59 -5.83 -1.15
C ALA A 349 -10.92 -7.12 -0.64
N GLY A 350 -9.87 -6.98 0.18
CA GLY A 350 -9.11 -8.07 0.76
C GLY A 350 -7.87 -7.57 1.48
N LEU A 351 -6.89 -8.44 1.68
CA LEU A 351 -5.65 -8.12 2.35
C LEU A 351 -4.78 -7.21 1.46
N LEU A 352 -4.45 -6.04 1.96
CA LEU A 352 -3.61 -5.05 1.29
C LEU A 352 -2.13 -5.30 1.56
N THR A 353 -1.27 -4.74 0.71
CA THR A 353 0.16 -4.69 1.02
C THR A 353 0.40 -3.86 2.29
N ALA A 354 1.44 -4.21 3.05
CA ALA A 354 1.80 -3.48 4.28
C ALA A 354 2.02 -1.99 4.00
N ARG A 355 2.67 -1.66 2.89
CA ARG A 355 2.93 -0.28 2.47
C ARG A 355 1.65 0.51 2.25
N ASP A 356 0.69 -0.03 1.52
CA ASP A 356 -0.57 0.63 1.21
C ASP A 356 -1.46 0.77 2.45
N PHE A 357 -1.51 -0.28 3.27
CA PHE A 357 -2.27 -0.27 4.51
C PHE A 357 -1.72 0.76 5.50
N LEU A 358 -0.41 0.73 5.78
CA LEU A 358 0.21 1.69 6.70
C LEU A 358 0.09 3.13 6.18
N ALA A 359 0.27 3.35 4.86
CA ALA A 359 0.10 4.67 4.27
C ALA A 359 -1.30 5.25 4.50
N SER A 360 -2.35 4.44 4.51
CA SER A 360 -3.71 4.91 4.75
C SER A 360 -3.90 5.49 6.15
N LEU A 361 -3.21 4.92 7.16
CA LEU A 361 -3.27 5.41 8.54
C LEU A 361 -2.72 6.83 8.68
N ALA A 362 -1.77 7.25 7.82
CA ALA A 362 -1.25 8.61 7.80
C ALA A 362 -2.35 9.65 7.57
N PHE A 363 -3.38 9.30 6.81
CA PHE A 363 -4.54 10.13 6.49
C PHE A 363 -5.71 9.96 7.47
N ARG A 364 -5.50 9.22 8.56
CA ARG A 364 -6.57 8.75 9.46
C ARG A 364 -7.66 7.98 8.71
N VAL A 365 -7.26 7.18 7.75
CA VAL A 365 -8.12 6.25 7.04
C VAL A 365 -7.75 4.82 7.45
N PHE A 366 -8.72 4.07 7.95
CA PHE A 366 -8.57 2.65 8.24
C PHE A 366 -9.29 1.85 7.16
N GLN A 367 -8.55 0.99 6.47
CA GLN A 367 -9.08 0.14 5.41
C GLN A 367 -9.62 -1.15 6.01
N SER A 368 -10.93 -1.36 5.90
CA SER A 368 -11.68 -2.43 6.58
C SER A 368 -12.35 -3.35 5.60
N THR A 369 -12.22 -4.64 5.80
CA THR A 369 -13.00 -5.66 5.09
C THR A 369 -14.45 -5.65 5.55
N GLN A 370 -15.37 -6.10 4.68
CA GLN A 370 -16.81 -6.17 4.97
C GLN A 370 -17.36 -7.60 4.97
N TYR A 371 -16.57 -8.61 4.59
CA TYR A 371 -17.00 -10.00 4.66
C TYR A 371 -16.90 -10.55 6.09
N VAL A 372 -17.71 -11.57 6.38
CA VAL A 372 -17.79 -12.22 7.70
C VAL A 372 -17.08 -13.56 7.62
N ARG A 373 -16.39 -13.96 8.69
CA ARG A 373 -15.80 -15.30 8.85
C ARG A 373 -16.85 -16.41 8.73
N HIS A 374 -16.42 -17.60 8.38
CA HIS A 374 -17.32 -18.74 8.22
C HIS A 374 -18.00 -19.14 9.53
N ALA A 375 -19.32 -19.38 9.49
CA ALA A 375 -20.15 -19.66 10.69
C ALA A 375 -19.69 -20.89 11.49
N ASN A 376 -19.02 -21.87 10.86
CA ASN A 376 -18.49 -23.05 11.54
C ASN A 376 -17.24 -22.73 12.39
N SER A 377 -16.60 -21.57 12.19
CA SER A 377 -15.42 -21.14 12.97
C SER A 377 -15.58 -19.70 13.47
N PRO A 378 -16.56 -19.42 14.34
CA PRO A 378 -16.89 -18.05 14.74
C PRO A 378 -15.80 -17.38 15.60
N PHE A 379 -14.95 -18.15 16.28
CA PHE A 379 -13.93 -17.64 17.20
C PHE A 379 -12.53 -17.62 16.64
N HIS A 380 -12.36 -18.04 15.39
CA HIS A 380 -11.08 -18.02 14.71
C HIS A 380 -11.29 -17.79 13.21
N THR A 381 -10.46 -16.95 12.62
CA THR A 381 -10.36 -16.74 11.17
C THR A 381 -8.90 -16.68 10.78
N PRO A 382 -8.50 -17.32 9.68
CA PRO A 382 -7.12 -17.28 9.22
C PRO A 382 -6.73 -15.92 8.62
N GLU A 383 -7.70 -15.12 8.16
CA GLU A 383 -7.50 -13.76 7.68
C GLU A 383 -8.41 -12.75 8.40
N PRO A 384 -8.06 -11.46 8.43
CA PRO A 384 -8.93 -10.41 8.95
C PRO A 384 -10.29 -10.39 8.24
N ASP A 385 -11.36 -10.35 9.02
CA ASP A 385 -12.74 -10.21 8.55
C ASP A 385 -13.42 -9.01 9.23
N CYS A 386 -14.62 -8.63 8.85
CA CYS A 386 -15.28 -7.46 9.43
C CYS A 386 -15.49 -7.58 10.95
N ILE A 387 -15.60 -8.77 11.52
CA ILE A 387 -15.72 -8.97 12.97
C ILE A 387 -14.41 -8.62 13.67
N HIS A 388 -13.27 -9.03 13.09
CA HIS A 388 -11.95 -8.63 13.58
C HIS A 388 -11.77 -7.12 13.49
N GLU A 389 -12.12 -6.52 12.34
CA GLU A 389 -11.97 -5.09 12.14
C GLU A 389 -12.84 -4.29 13.13
N LEU A 390 -14.12 -4.65 13.25
CA LEU A 390 -15.08 -3.93 14.08
C LEU A 390 -14.82 -4.11 15.57
N LEU A 391 -14.70 -5.33 16.06
CA LEU A 391 -14.49 -5.59 17.49
C LEU A 391 -13.04 -5.37 17.93
N GLY A 392 -12.07 -5.63 17.05
CA GLY A 392 -10.66 -5.49 17.38
C GLY A 392 -10.16 -4.06 17.30
N HIS A 393 -10.30 -3.41 16.14
CA HIS A 393 -9.67 -2.11 15.87
C HIS A 393 -10.54 -0.91 16.23
N ILE A 394 -11.84 -0.92 15.89
CA ILE A 394 -12.68 0.27 15.97
C ILE A 394 -12.76 0.91 17.35
N PRO A 395 -12.90 0.16 18.47
CA PRO A 395 -12.97 0.80 19.77
C PRO A 395 -11.73 1.64 20.09
N LEU A 396 -10.54 1.16 19.78
CA LEU A 396 -9.31 1.91 20.05
C LEU A 396 -9.07 3.03 19.04
N LEU A 397 -9.51 2.91 17.81
CA LEU A 397 -9.49 4.03 16.86
C LEU A 397 -10.44 5.16 17.28
N ALA A 398 -11.41 4.90 18.16
CA ALA A 398 -12.24 5.92 18.80
C ALA A 398 -11.58 6.58 20.03
N ASP A 399 -10.45 6.06 20.51
CA ASP A 399 -9.63 6.69 21.55
C ASP A 399 -8.62 7.67 20.93
N PRO A 400 -8.58 8.95 21.36
CA PRO A 400 -7.70 9.95 20.73
C PRO A 400 -6.21 9.63 20.83
N SER A 401 -5.76 9.02 21.94
CA SER A 401 -4.36 8.69 22.15
C SER A 401 -3.90 7.56 21.26
N PHE A 402 -4.72 6.51 21.13
CA PHE A 402 -4.44 5.37 20.27
C PHE A 402 -4.58 5.72 18.78
N ALA A 403 -5.58 6.54 18.42
CA ALA A 403 -5.77 7.05 17.07
C ALA A 403 -4.53 7.85 16.61
N GLN A 404 -3.97 8.68 17.49
CA GLN A 404 -2.73 9.40 17.22
C GLN A 404 -1.56 8.44 17.02
N PHE A 405 -1.41 7.42 17.87
CA PHE A 405 -0.36 6.41 17.73
C PHE A 405 -0.44 5.68 16.39
N SER A 406 -1.64 5.24 15.99
CA SER A 406 -1.89 4.60 14.70
C SER A 406 -1.52 5.51 13.53
N GLN A 407 -1.89 6.80 13.59
CA GLN A 407 -1.52 7.78 12.57
C GLN A 407 -0.01 8.01 12.49
N GLU A 408 0.69 8.05 13.62
CA GLU A 408 2.14 8.23 13.66
C GLU A 408 2.89 7.06 12.99
N ILE A 409 2.40 5.83 13.14
CA ILE A 409 2.93 4.68 12.40
C ILE A 409 2.73 4.88 10.90
N GLY A 410 1.54 5.35 10.49
CA GLY A 410 1.24 5.67 9.10
C GLY A 410 2.16 6.75 8.53
N LEU A 411 2.34 7.86 9.24
CA LEU A 411 3.22 8.95 8.82
C LEU A 411 4.68 8.50 8.70
N ALA A 412 5.13 7.63 9.60
CA ALA A 412 6.46 7.05 9.55
C ALA A 412 6.68 6.15 8.30
N SER A 413 5.62 5.52 7.80
CA SER A 413 5.70 4.63 6.63
C SER A 413 5.84 5.37 5.29
N LEU A 414 5.46 6.66 5.23
CA LEU A 414 5.48 7.43 4.00
C LEU A 414 6.90 7.68 3.51
N GLY A 415 7.21 7.15 2.33
CA GLY A 415 8.54 7.24 1.74
C GLY A 415 9.62 6.35 2.38
N ALA A 416 9.24 5.47 3.31
CA ALA A 416 10.13 4.49 3.91
C ALA A 416 10.57 3.42 2.91
N SER A 417 11.78 2.89 3.09
CA SER A 417 12.29 1.75 2.32
C SER A 417 11.54 0.45 2.66
N ASP A 418 11.66 -0.59 1.83
CA ASP A 418 11.00 -1.87 2.09
C ASP A 418 11.42 -2.50 3.42
N SER A 419 12.71 -2.37 3.79
CA SER A 419 13.21 -2.85 5.07
C SER A 419 12.65 -2.06 6.27
N GLU A 420 12.35 -0.77 6.10
CA GLU A 420 11.71 0.05 7.12
C GLU A 420 10.21 -0.25 7.21
N ILE A 421 9.53 -0.47 6.09
CA ILE A 421 8.14 -0.95 6.07
C ILE A 421 8.02 -2.27 6.82
N GLU A 422 8.93 -3.21 6.61
CA GLU A 422 8.97 -4.48 7.34
C GLU A 422 9.08 -4.25 8.86
N LYS A 423 9.96 -3.36 9.29
CA LYS A 423 10.12 -3.03 10.71
C LYS A 423 8.88 -2.34 11.30
N LEU A 424 8.30 -1.39 10.57
CA LEU A 424 7.08 -0.70 10.98
C LEU A 424 5.89 -1.66 11.06
N SER A 425 5.76 -2.58 10.10
CA SER A 425 4.74 -3.63 10.12
C SER A 425 4.90 -4.58 11.29
N THR A 426 6.14 -4.91 11.66
CA THR A 426 6.43 -5.75 12.83
C THR A 426 6.04 -5.02 14.13
N VAL A 427 6.32 -3.72 14.23
CA VAL A 427 5.88 -2.91 15.38
C VAL A 427 4.35 -2.84 15.42
N TYR A 428 3.68 -2.61 14.28
CA TYR A 428 2.23 -2.64 14.18
C TYR A 428 1.66 -3.98 14.67
N TRP A 429 2.25 -5.09 14.24
CA TRP A 429 1.86 -6.44 14.65
C TRP A 429 1.91 -6.64 16.15
N PHE A 430 3.03 -6.32 16.79
CA PHE A 430 3.19 -6.53 18.23
C PHE A 430 2.57 -5.45 19.12
N THR A 431 1.99 -4.40 18.54
CA THR A 431 1.28 -3.34 19.26
C THR A 431 -0.19 -3.34 18.90
N VAL A 432 -0.55 -2.88 17.71
CA VAL A 432 -1.95 -2.69 17.32
C VAL A 432 -2.70 -4.02 17.21
N GLU A 433 -2.03 -5.10 16.75
CA GLU A 433 -2.66 -6.42 16.61
C GLU A 433 -2.59 -7.27 17.90
N PHE A 434 -1.43 -7.36 18.53
CA PHE A 434 -1.18 -8.29 19.64
C PHE A 434 -0.69 -7.60 20.93
N GLY A 435 -0.91 -6.30 21.07
CA GLY A 435 -0.38 -5.53 22.17
C GLY A 435 -1.05 -5.78 23.50
N LEU A 436 -0.23 -5.80 24.55
CA LEU A 436 -0.63 -5.81 25.96
C LEU A 436 -0.17 -4.52 26.63
N CYS A 437 -0.90 -4.07 27.66
CA CYS A 437 -0.51 -2.92 28.48
C CYS A 437 -0.69 -3.22 29.98
N LYS A 438 -0.06 -2.40 30.80
CA LYS A 438 -0.25 -2.45 32.27
C LYS A 438 -1.33 -1.47 32.70
N GLU A 439 -2.30 -1.98 33.46
CA GLU A 439 -3.34 -1.19 34.10
C GLU A 439 -3.49 -1.64 35.55
N ASN A 440 -3.20 -0.78 36.52
CA ASN A 440 -3.25 -1.09 37.94
C ASN A 440 -2.47 -2.38 38.33
N HIS A 441 -1.26 -2.52 37.80
CA HIS A 441 -0.39 -3.70 37.97
C HIS A 441 -0.94 -5.01 37.37
N GLN A 442 -1.97 -4.94 36.57
CA GLN A 442 -2.53 -6.09 35.83
C GLN A 442 -2.26 -5.94 34.35
N LEU A 443 -2.06 -7.06 33.68
CA LEU A 443 -1.99 -7.11 32.23
C LEU A 443 -3.38 -6.98 31.63
N LYS A 444 -3.51 -6.13 30.62
CA LYS A 444 -4.72 -5.92 29.85
C LYS A 444 -4.40 -5.97 28.36
N ALA A 445 -5.32 -6.50 27.59
CA ALA A 445 -5.21 -6.55 26.14
C ALA A 445 -5.73 -5.25 25.52
N TYR A 446 -5.00 -4.76 24.52
CA TYR A 446 -5.47 -3.73 23.63
C TYR A 446 -5.31 -4.12 22.15
N GLY A 447 -4.55 -5.17 21.86
CA GLY A 447 -4.36 -5.65 20.49
C GLY A 447 -5.64 -6.15 19.85
N ALA A 448 -5.91 -5.75 18.62
CA ALA A 448 -7.14 -6.08 17.89
C ALA A 448 -7.30 -7.59 17.67
N ALA A 449 -6.21 -8.28 17.37
CA ALA A 449 -6.23 -9.73 17.21
C ALA A 449 -6.55 -10.47 18.53
N LEU A 450 -6.14 -9.91 19.66
CA LEU A 450 -6.49 -10.45 20.97
C LEU A 450 -7.99 -10.26 21.27
N LEU A 451 -8.51 -9.07 20.97
CA LEU A 451 -9.90 -8.68 21.31
C LEU A 451 -10.95 -9.21 20.32
N SER A 452 -10.50 -9.86 19.25
CA SER A 452 -11.36 -10.52 18.25
C SER A 452 -11.15 -12.04 18.14
N SER A 453 -10.19 -12.60 18.91
CA SER A 453 -9.86 -14.03 18.96
C SER A 453 -9.74 -14.50 20.42
N ILE A 454 -10.76 -15.20 20.89
CA ILE A 454 -10.88 -15.60 22.31
C ILE A 454 -9.73 -16.50 22.75
N GLY A 455 -9.34 -17.46 21.90
CA GLY A 455 -8.26 -18.38 22.22
C GLY A 455 -6.92 -17.67 22.40
N GLU A 456 -6.62 -16.72 21.50
CA GLU A 456 -5.41 -15.90 21.54
C GLU A 456 -5.39 -14.98 22.78
N LEU A 457 -6.53 -14.35 23.10
CA LEU A 457 -6.68 -13.50 24.29
C LEU A 457 -6.35 -14.27 25.58
N LEU A 458 -6.92 -15.45 25.75
CA LEU A 458 -6.71 -16.26 26.94
C LEU A 458 -5.28 -16.82 27.01
N HIS A 459 -4.69 -17.15 25.86
CA HIS A 459 -3.30 -17.57 25.77
C HIS A 459 -2.35 -16.42 26.15
N ALA A 460 -2.53 -15.23 25.59
CA ALA A 460 -1.68 -14.06 25.84
C ALA A 460 -1.64 -13.64 27.32
N LEU A 461 -2.75 -13.87 28.05
CA LEU A 461 -2.88 -13.54 29.47
C LEU A 461 -2.61 -14.74 30.41
N SER A 462 -2.14 -15.87 29.87
CA SER A 462 -1.72 -17.05 30.63
C SER A 462 -0.22 -17.01 30.96
N ASP A 463 0.27 -17.99 31.68
CA ASP A 463 1.70 -18.14 32.02
C ASP A 463 2.52 -18.81 30.90
N LYS A 464 1.91 -19.10 29.75
CA LYS A 464 2.55 -19.86 28.67
C LYS A 464 3.50 -19.02 27.80
N PRO A 465 3.07 -17.84 27.31
CA PRO A 465 3.92 -17.04 26.41
C PRO A 465 4.97 -16.23 27.19
N GLU A 466 6.04 -15.89 26.53
CA GLU A 466 7.01 -14.95 27.04
C GLU A 466 6.46 -13.51 26.93
N LEU A 467 6.58 -12.74 28.01
CA LEU A 467 6.20 -11.33 28.05
C LEU A 467 7.44 -10.45 28.07
N ARG A 468 7.52 -9.52 27.13
CA ARG A 468 8.64 -8.58 27.02
C ARG A 468 8.15 -7.13 27.10
N PRO A 469 8.94 -6.20 27.67
CA PRO A 469 8.64 -4.79 27.59
C PRO A 469 8.66 -4.35 26.13
N PHE A 470 7.74 -3.45 25.76
CA PHE A 470 7.72 -2.87 24.42
C PHE A 470 8.90 -1.91 24.26
N GLU A 471 9.80 -2.26 23.35
CA GLU A 471 10.94 -1.47 22.90
C GLU A 471 11.03 -1.58 21.37
N PRO A 472 10.68 -0.51 20.62
CA PRO A 472 10.54 -0.57 19.15
C PRO A 472 11.78 -1.12 18.44
N ALA A 473 13.00 -0.81 18.93
CA ALA A 473 14.22 -1.29 18.31
C ALA A 473 14.37 -2.82 18.33
N SER A 474 13.98 -3.47 19.42
CA SER A 474 14.00 -4.93 19.55
C SER A 474 12.74 -5.57 18.99
N THR A 475 11.59 -4.92 19.18
CA THR A 475 10.29 -5.41 18.68
C THR A 475 10.27 -5.46 17.17
N SER A 476 10.80 -4.46 16.48
CA SER A 476 10.78 -4.34 15.01
C SER A 476 11.52 -5.45 14.25
N VAL A 477 12.35 -6.22 14.93
CA VAL A 477 13.13 -7.32 14.33
C VAL A 477 12.75 -8.69 14.88
N GLN A 478 11.72 -8.75 15.75
CA GLN A 478 11.25 -9.99 16.35
C GLN A 478 10.50 -10.83 15.33
N PRO A 479 10.90 -12.10 15.09
CA PRO A 479 10.08 -13.04 14.34
C PRO A 479 8.75 -13.29 15.06
N TYR A 480 7.68 -13.45 14.30
CA TYR A 480 6.33 -13.70 14.82
C TYR A 480 5.76 -14.97 14.18
N GLN A 481 4.71 -15.52 14.82
CA GLN A 481 3.95 -16.67 14.35
C GLN A 481 2.63 -16.20 13.74
N ASP A 482 2.21 -16.84 12.66
CA ASP A 482 0.96 -16.55 11.96
C ASP A 482 0.01 -17.75 11.91
N GLN A 483 0.41 -18.90 12.45
CA GLN A 483 -0.34 -20.17 12.39
C GLN A 483 -0.76 -20.68 13.74
N GLU A 484 0.05 -20.40 14.72
CA GLU A 484 -0.15 -20.78 16.11
C GLU A 484 -0.21 -19.52 16.96
N TYR A 485 -0.61 -19.66 18.22
CA TYR A 485 -0.57 -18.54 19.15
C TYR A 485 0.83 -17.96 19.27
N GLN A 486 0.90 -16.64 19.46
CA GLN A 486 2.19 -15.99 19.59
C GLN A 486 2.96 -16.55 20.79
N PRO A 487 4.24 -16.95 20.62
CA PRO A 487 5.07 -17.38 21.74
C PRO A 487 5.55 -16.20 22.61
N ILE A 488 5.49 -14.98 22.07
CA ILE A 488 6.00 -13.75 22.70
C ILE A 488 4.99 -12.64 22.50
N TYR A 489 4.67 -11.91 23.57
CA TYR A 489 3.90 -10.66 23.51
C TYR A 489 4.69 -9.50 24.10
N TYR A 490 4.42 -8.30 23.62
CA TYR A 490 5.04 -7.09 24.11
C TYR A 490 4.07 -6.28 24.96
N VAL A 491 4.59 -5.79 26.08
CA VAL A 491 3.81 -5.08 27.10
C VAL A 491 4.24 -3.62 27.13
N ALA A 492 3.32 -2.72 26.83
CA ALA A 492 3.48 -1.29 27.01
C ALA A 492 3.19 -0.88 28.47
N GLU A 493 3.95 0.05 29.02
CA GLU A 493 3.63 0.63 30.34
C GLU A 493 2.37 1.50 30.27
N SER A 494 2.24 2.27 29.18
CA SER A 494 1.03 3.03 28.80
C SER A 494 1.08 3.37 27.31
N PHE A 495 -0.02 3.90 26.76
CA PHE A 495 -0.03 4.35 25.37
C PHE A 495 0.89 5.55 25.14
N GLU A 496 1.03 6.45 26.12
CA GLU A 496 1.95 7.59 26.07
C GLU A 496 3.40 7.12 26.03
N ASP A 497 3.79 6.16 26.91
CA ASP A 497 5.13 5.57 26.89
C ASP A 497 5.41 4.88 25.55
N ALA A 498 4.45 4.13 25.03
CA ALA A 498 4.58 3.48 23.71
C ALA A 498 4.79 4.50 22.59
N LYS A 499 4.01 5.60 22.56
CA LYS A 499 4.17 6.69 21.60
C LYS A 499 5.53 7.35 21.69
N ASP A 500 5.98 7.67 22.90
CA ASP A 500 7.26 8.35 23.11
C ASP A 500 8.44 7.46 22.71
N LYS A 501 8.38 6.16 22.99
CA LYS A 501 9.38 5.19 22.53
C LYS A 501 9.38 5.07 21.01
N PHE A 502 8.19 4.99 20.41
CA PHE A 502 8.03 4.91 18.97
C PHE A 502 8.58 6.16 18.26
N ARG A 503 8.25 7.36 18.74
CA ARG A 503 8.75 8.63 18.19
C ARG A 503 10.27 8.71 18.22
N ARG A 504 10.89 8.36 19.35
CA ARG A 504 12.36 8.33 19.48
C ARG A 504 12.98 7.33 18.49
N TRP A 505 12.36 6.19 18.31
CA TRP A 505 12.85 5.18 17.38
C TRP A 505 12.71 5.62 15.91
N VAL A 506 11.56 6.18 15.53
CA VAL A 506 11.32 6.68 14.17
C VAL A 506 12.22 7.87 13.84
N SER A 507 12.51 8.76 14.79
CA SER A 507 13.42 9.89 14.58
C SER A 507 14.86 9.46 14.22
N ALA A 508 15.24 8.23 14.53
CA ALA A 508 16.52 7.64 14.13
C ALA A 508 16.49 6.99 12.73
N MET A 509 15.33 6.91 12.07
CA MET A 509 15.22 6.40 10.71
C MET A 509 15.83 7.41 9.71
N SER A 510 16.53 6.89 8.71
CA SER A 510 17.24 7.72 7.71
C SER A 510 16.29 8.27 6.65
N ARG A 511 15.42 9.20 7.04
CA ARG A 511 14.50 9.88 6.13
C ARG A 511 14.92 11.36 5.98
N PRO A 512 15.21 11.84 4.76
CA PRO A 512 15.73 13.20 4.54
C PRO A 512 14.66 14.31 4.58
N PHE A 513 13.45 14.00 5.01
CA PHE A 513 12.31 14.92 5.10
C PHE A 513 11.41 14.50 6.27
N GLU A 514 10.60 15.44 6.74
CA GLU A 514 9.50 15.17 7.64
C GLU A 514 8.17 15.33 6.94
N VAL A 515 7.12 14.72 7.49
CA VAL A 515 5.76 14.83 6.96
C VAL A 515 4.78 15.24 8.05
N ARG A 516 3.78 16.02 7.66
CA ARG A 516 2.67 16.43 8.51
C ARG A 516 1.38 16.20 7.77
N PHE A 517 0.39 15.62 8.44
CA PHE A 517 -0.97 15.56 7.91
C PHE A 517 -1.72 16.85 8.26
N ASN A 518 -2.31 17.47 7.25
CA ASN A 518 -3.17 18.62 7.39
C ASN A 518 -4.64 18.17 7.26
N PRO A 519 -5.42 18.13 8.38
CA PRO A 519 -6.79 17.62 8.35
C PRO A 519 -7.78 18.52 7.59
N HIS A 520 -7.45 19.80 7.37
CA HIS A 520 -8.34 20.72 6.65
C HIS A 520 -8.26 20.53 5.14
N THR A 521 -7.10 20.12 4.63
CA THR A 521 -6.88 19.89 3.20
C THR A 521 -6.80 18.41 2.86
N GLU A 522 -6.85 17.53 3.88
CA GLU A 522 -6.66 16.07 3.76
C GLU A 522 -5.37 15.68 3.02
N ARG A 523 -4.32 16.52 3.19
CA ARG A 523 -3.02 16.37 2.54
C ARG A 523 -1.92 16.07 3.54
N VAL A 524 -0.94 15.33 3.04
CA VAL A 524 0.35 15.18 3.70
C VAL A 524 1.31 16.21 3.12
N GLU A 525 1.72 17.14 3.95
CA GLU A 525 2.71 18.17 3.66
C GLU A 525 4.12 17.61 3.91
N VAL A 526 5.04 17.86 2.98
CA VAL A 526 6.45 17.48 3.11
C VAL A 526 7.25 18.67 3.59
N LEU A 527 7.92 18.48 4.70
CA LEU A 527 8.75 19.46 5.39
C LEU A 527 10.21 19.15 5.07
N ASP A 528 10.66 19.61 3.90
CA ASP A 528 11.98 19.33 3.31
C ASP A 528 12.87 20.57 3.21
N THR A 529 12.37 21.76 3.63
CA THR A 529 13.11 23.03 3.66
C THR A 529 12.97 23.71 5.02
N VAL A 530 13.99 24.49 5.38
CA VAL A 530 14.01 25.25 6.65
C VAL A 530 12.85 26.24 6.69
N ASP A 531 12.59 26.94 5.59
CA ASP A 531 11.52 27.96 5.50
C ASP A 531 10.13 27.38 5.77
N LYS A 532 9.83 26.16 5.24
CA LYS A 532 8.57 25.47 5.52
C LYS A 532 8.44 25.12 7.00
N LEU A 533 9.55 24.67 7.63
CA LEU A 533 9.57 24.34 9.04
C LEU A 533 9.38 25.59 9.91
N GLU A 534 10.07 26.68 9.61
CA GLU A 534 9.95 27.94 10.34
C GLU A 534 8.55 28.53 10.25
N THR A 535 7.96 28.53 9.04
CA THR A 535 6.57 28.98 8.81
C THR A 535 5.59 28.17 9.66
N LEU A 536 5.74 26.85 9.67
CA LEU A 536 4.91 25.97 10.46
C LEU A 536 5.09 26.17 11.97
N ILE A 537 6.32 26.30 12.43
CA ILE A 537 6.63 26.58 13.84
C ILE A 537 5.95 27.89 14.28
N TRP A 538 6.00 28.93 13.44
CA TRP A 538 5.37 30.22 13.73
C TRP A 538 3.84 30.09 13.85
N GLN A 539 3.21 29.36 12.93
CA GLN A 539 1.77 29.07 12.96
C GLN A 539 1.37 28.32 14.24
N LEU A 540 2.08 27.24 14.57
CA LEU A 540 1.81 26.43 15.77
C LEU A 540 2.00 27.22 17.06
N ASN A 541 3.01 28.08 17.13
CA ASN A 541 3.23 28.95 18.29
C ASN A 541 2.06 29.94 18.49
N THR A 542 1.50 30.47 17.40
CA THR A 542 0.33 31.36 17.44
C THR A 542 -0.90 30.61 17.97
N GLU A 543 -1.16 29.41 17.47
CA GLU A 543 -2.27 28.55 17.94
C GLU A 543 -2.09 28.19 19.42
N MET A 544 -0.87 27.81 19.85
CA MET A 544 -0.55 27.50 21.24
C MET A 544 -0.80 28.70 22.17
N LEU A 545 -0.45 29.91 21.72
CA LEU A 545 -0.70 31.14 22.48
C LEU A 545 -2.20 31.37 22.67
N HIS A 546 -3.00 31.19 21.63
CA HIS A 546 -4.47 31.32 21.70
C HIS A 546 -5.08 30.30 22.67
N LEU A 547 -4.67 29.04 22.60
CA LEU A 547 -5.13 27.98 23.51
C LEU A 547 -4.72 28.27 24.96
N THR A 548 -3.47 28.70 25.19
CA THR A 548 -2.98 29.06 26.51
C THR A 548 -3.79 30.21 27.11
N ASN A 549 -4.13 31.24 26.31
CA ASN A 549 -4.97 32.33 26.74
C ASN A 549 -6.41 31.90 27.05
N ALA A 550 -6.97 30.97 26.26
CA ALA A 550 -8.28 30.40 26.53
C ALA A 550 -8.30 29.63 27.86
N VAL A 551 -7.28 28.80 28.12
CA VAL A 551 -7.14 28.08 29.40
C VAL A 551 -7.06 29.04 30.58
N LYS A 552 -6.27 30.15 30.47
CA LYS A 552 -6.18 31.17 31.51
C LYS A 552 -7.54 31.83 31.79
N LYS A 553 -8.30 32.16 30.73
CA LYS A 553 -9.66 32.73 30.85
C LYS A 553 -10.61 31.77 31.55
N LEU A 554 -10.62 30.49 31.15
CA LEU A 554 -11.49 29.50 31.78
C LEU A 554 -11.15 29.22 33.24
N LYS A 555 -9.83 29.22 33.61
CA LYS A 555 -9.39 29.07 34.99
C LYS A 555 -9.68 30.31 35.83
N GLY A 556 -9.67 31.51 35.25
CA GLY A 556 -10.01 32.77 35.94
C GLY A 556 -11.50 32.96 36.22
N THR A 557 -12.38 32.30 35.49
CA THR A 557 -13.86 32.36 35.69
C THR A 557 -14.36 31.43 36.80
N HIS A 558 -13.50 30.64 37.43
CA HIS A 558 -13.85 29.77 38.56
C HIS A 558 -13.49 30.40 39.94
N PHE A 559 -13.11 31.68 40.00
CA PHE A 559 -12.74 32.38 41.22
C PHE A 559 -13.57 33.68 41.43
N GLU A 560 -14.83 33.75 40.94
CA GLU A 560 -15.80 34.76 41.40
C GLU A 560 -16.98 34.07 42.11
#